data_c443576dea65d8b812915065a76845e7
#
_entry.id   c443576dea65d8b812915065a76845e7
#
_cell.length_a   1.000
_cell.length_b   1.000
_cell.length_c   1.000
_cell.angle_alpha   90.00
_cell.angle_beta   90.00
_cell.angle_gamma   90.00
#
_symmetry.space_group_name_H-M   'P 1'
#
loop_
_entity.id
_entity.type
_entity.pdbx_description
1 polymer ?
#
loop_
_entity_poly.entity_id
_entity_poly.type
_entity_poly.pdbx_seq_one_letter_code
_entity_poly.pdbx_strand_id
1 'polypeptide(L)'
;PASSAVYSGYWLMKLFEEAGLPAGVVNFIPGSGGQVGNPVMQSPHLAGIHFTGSTEVFQNMWKTVGDNISKMKYYPRIVGETGGKDFIFAHPSAKVKPLVTAALRGAFEYQGQKCSAASRMYIPKSLWPEFKELYVAEVGKVKMGDPEDFTNFMAAVIDEGAFKSITEYIDIANQSSEAEIITGGNYDKSKGYFIEPTTIVTSNPKFKTMEDEIFGPVLTIYVYEDEKLDETLELCDTTSPYALTG
;
A
#
# COMPACT_ATOMS: atom_id res chain seq x y z
N PRO A 1 0.28 -16.13 -9.28
CA PRO A 1 0.96 -15.22 -8.37
C PRO A 1 1.68 -14.10 -9.13
N ALA A 2 2.09 -13.06 -8.40
CA ALA A 2 3.00 -12.06 -8.94
C ALA A 2 4.33 -12.69 -9.36
N SER A 3 5.02 -12.09 -10.33
CA SER A 3 6.30 -12.62 -10.84
C SER A 3 7.36 -12.77 -9.73
N SER A 4 7.36 -11.87 -8.76
CA SER A 4 8.22 -11.91 -7.58
C SER A 4 7.86 -12.99 -6.56
N ALA A 5 6.66 -13.60 -6.65
CA ALA A 5 6.15 -14.60 -5.69
C ALA A 5 6.05 -16.03 -6.28
N VAL A 6 6.63 -16.29 -7.46
CA VAL A 6 6.55 -17.59 -8.13
C VAL A 6 7.17 -18.70 -7.29
N TYR A 7 8.31 -18.46 -6.66
CA TYR A 7 9.00 -19.45 -5.82
C TYR A 7 8.18 -19.84 -4.58
N SER A 8 7.59 -18.86 -3.90
CA SER A 8 6.69 -19.11 -2.77
C SER A 8 5.44 -19.88 -3.21
N GLY A 9 4.87 -19.53 -4.38
CA GLY A 9 3.74 -20.24 -4.97
C GLY A 9 4.05 -21.70 -5.29
N TYR A 10 5.26 -21.99 -5.77
CA TYR A 10 5.72 -23.34 -5.99
C TYR A 10 5.74 -24.18 -4.70
N TRP A 11 6.27 -23.64 -3.62
CA TRP A 11 6.28 -24.33 -2.33
C TRP A 11 4.89 -24.55 -1.74
N LEU A 12 3.96 -23.61 -1.97
CA LEU A 12 2.56 -23.83 -1.61
C LEU A 12 1.94 -24.99 -2.38
N MET A 13 2.26 -25.16 -3.66
CA MET A 13 1.80 -26.32 -4.42
C MET A 13 2.38 -27.63 -3.87
N LYS A 14 3.65 -27.66 -3.44
CA LYS A 14 4.24 -28.83 -2.78
C LYS A 14 3.54 -29.16 -1.48
N LEU A 15 3.21 -28.14 -0.68
CA LEU A 15 2.44 -28.31 0.53
C LEU A 15 1.05 -28.93 0.26
N PHE A 16 0.36 -28.47 -0.78
CA PHE A 16 -0.93 -29.05 -1.17
C PHE A 16 -0.82 -30.51 -1.62
N GLU A 17 0.22 -30.87 -2.37
CA GLU A 17 0.50 -32.26 -2.75
C GLU A 17 0.72 -33.15 -1.51
N GLU A 18 1.56 -32.71 -0.57
CA GLU A 18 1.83 -33.44 0.69
C GLU A 18 0.61 -33.54 1.60
N ALA A 19 -0.26 -32.52 1.59
CA ALA A 19 -1.54 -32.54 2.30
C ALA A 19 -2.60 -33.43 1.65
N GLY A 20 -2.31 -34.03 0.50
CA GLY A 20 -3.21 -34.96 -0.19
C GLY A 20 -4.28 -34.27 -1.05
N LEU A 21 -4.07 -33.03 -1.46
CA LEU A 21 -4.99 -32.37 -2.39
C LEU A 21 -5.02 -33.13 -3.74
N PRO A 22 -6.19 -33.55 -4.24
CA PRO A 22 -6.29 -34.26 -5.51
C PRO A 22 -5.74 -33.45 -6.69
N ALA A 23 -5.07 -34.12 -7.63
CA ALA A 23 -4.52 -33.49 -8.82
C ALA A 23 -5.63 -32.76 -9.63
N GLY A 24 -5.32 -31.58 -10.12
CA GLY A 24 -6.23 -30.77 -10.95
C GLY A 24 -7.19 -29.87 -10.17
N VAL A 25 -7.28 -29.97 -8.84
CA VAL A 25 -8.09 -29.06 -8.01
C VAL A 25 -7.50 -27.66 -7.98
N VAL A 26 -6.17 -27.56 -7.80
CA VAL A 26 -5.42 -26.32 -7.92
C VAL A 26 -4.34 -26.51 -8.98
N ASN A 27 -4.27 -25.60 -9.96
CA ASN A 27 -3.26 -25.60 -11.00
C ASN A 27 -2.44 -24.33 -10.92
N PHE A 28 -1.13 -24.47 -10.81
CA PHE A 28 -0.20 -23.36 -10.70
C PHE A 28 0.40 -23.03 -12.08
N ILE A 29 0.06 -21.87 -12.62
CA ILE A 29 0.50 -21.43 -13.94
C ILE A 29 1.27 -20.11 -13.79
N PRO A 30 2.61 -20.16 -13.70
CA PRO A 30 3.41 -18.94 -13.67
C PRO A 30 3.46 -18.29 -15.07
N GLY A 31 3.50 -16.95 -15.09
CA GLY A 31 3.59 -16.20 -16.33
C GLY A 31 3.14 -14.75 -16.13
N SER A 32 3.34 -13.91 -17.15
CA SER A 32 2.86 -12.54 -17.09
C SER A 32 1.34 -12.48 -17.11
N GLY A 33 0.76 -11.48 -16.41
CA GLY A 33 -0.68 -11.28 -16.33
C GLY A 33 -1.37 -11.22 -17.70
N GLY A 34 -0.73 -10.58 -18.68
CA GLY A 34 -1.26 -10.51 -20.04
C GLY A 34 -1.24 -11.86 -20.78
N GLN A 35 -0.18 -12.65 -20.62
CA GLN A 35 -0.05 -13.94 -21.31
C GLN A 35 -0.95 -15.03 -20.70
N VAL A 36 -1.13 -15.03 -19.39
CA VAL A 36 -1.95 -16.02 -18.68
C VAL A 36 -3.36 -15.51 -18.46
N GLY A 37 -3.52 -14.30 -17.96
CA GLY A 37 -4.80 -13.74 -17.58
C GLY A 37 -5.75 -13.49 -18.75
N ASN A 38 -5.25 -12.92 -19.86
CA ASN A 38 -6.11 -12.58 -20.99
C ASN A 38 -6.79 -13.81 -21.62
N PRO A 39 -6.09 -14.92 -21.92
CA PRO A 39 -6.76 -16.13 -22.43
C PRO A 39 -7.76 -16.73 -21.44
N VAL A 40 -7.44 -16.68 -20.14
CA VAL A 40 -8.34 -17.19 -19.10
C VAL A 40 -9.62 -16.35 -19.02
N MET A 41 -9.51 -15.01 -19.00
CA MET A 41 -10.66 -14.11 -18.93
C MET A 41 -11.57 -14.18 -20.17
N GLN A 42 -11.04 -14.61 -21.31
CA GLN A 42 -11.82 -14.79 -22.55
C GLN A 42 -12.37 -16.20 -22.71
N SER A 43 -12.03 -17.11 -21.81
CA SER A 43 -12.50 -18.50 -21.87
C SER A 43 -14.01 -18.60 -21.67
N PRO A 44 -14.74 -19.33 -22.52
CA PRO A 44 -16.18 -19.57 -22.32
C PRO A 44 -16.48 -20.39 -21.05
N HIS A 45 -15.47 -21.00 -20.46
CA HIS A 45 -15.58 -21.82 -19.24
C HIS A 45 -15.21 -21.04 -17.96
N LEU A 46 -14.93 -19.73 -18.06
CA LEU A 46 -14.62 -18.93 -16.88
C LEU A 46 -15.81 -18.94 -15.91
N ALA A 47 -15.59 -19.46 -14.69
CA ALA A 47 -16.58 -19.53 -13.65
C ALA A 47 -16.45 -18.40 -12.61
N GLY A 48 -15.25 -17.87 -12.45
CA GLY A 48 -15.00 -16.74 -11.54
C GLY A 48 -13.57 -16.25 -11.57
N ILE A 49 -13.39 -15.06 -11.00
CA ILE A 49 -12.10 -14.40 -10.77
C ILE A 49 -12.05 -14.01 -9.29
N HIS A 50 -10.99 -14.38 -8.61
CA HIS A 50 -10.63 -13.85 -7.30
C HIS A 50 -9.26 -13.19 -7.43
N PHE A 51 -9.22 -11.87 -7.32
CA PHE A 51 -8.04 -11.07 -7.67
C PHE A 51 -7.61 -10.19 -6.50
N THR A 52 -6.32 -10.10 -6.28
CA THR A 52 -5.70 -9.08 -5.43
C THR A 52 -4.60 -8.40 -6.22
N GLY A 53 -4.66 -7.07 -6.34
CA GLY A 53 -3.70 -6.30 -7.11
C GLY A 53 -4.16 -4.87 -7.40
N SER A 54 -3.64 -4.25 -8.47
CA SER A 54 -3.97 -2.86 -8.77
C SER A 54 -5.42 -2.68 -9.22
N THR A 55 -6.00 -1.54 -8.84
CA THR A 55 -7.37 -1.15 -9.21
C THR A 55 -7.56 -1.11 -10.72
N GLU A 56 -6.59 -0.57 -11.46
CA GLU A 56 -6.64 -0.48 -12.91
C GLU A 56 -6.74 -1.87 -13.58
N VAL A 57 -5.93 -2.82 -13.11
CA VAL A 57 -5.98 -4.20 -13.63
C VAL A 57 -7.33 -4.84 -13.35
N PHE A 58 -7.89 -4.63 -12.16
CA PHE A 58 -9.19 -5.19 -11.80
C PHE A 58 -10.34 -4.58 -12.62
N GLN A 59 -10.32 -3.27 -12.85
CA GLN A 59 -11.27 -2.60 -13.74
C GLN A 59 -11.19 -3.16 -15.18
N ASN A 60 -9.97 -3.43 -15.67
CA ASN A 60 -9.78 -4.05 -16.98
C ASN A 60 -10.29 -5.51 -17.02
N MET A 61 -10.19 -6.26 -15.92
CA MET A 61 -10.80 -7.59 -15.80
C MET A 61 -12.32 -7.53 -15.94
N TRP A 62 -12.98 -6.62 -15.23
CA TRP A 62 -14.42 -6.38 -15.34
C TRP A 62 -14.84 -6.05 -16.77
N LYS A 63 -14.12 -5.13 -17.42
CA LYS A 63 -14.38 -4.75 -18.80
C LYS A 63 -14.24 -5.95 -19.74
N THR A 64 -13.13 -6.71 -19.61
CA THR A 64 -12.86 -7.87 -20.48
C THR A 64 -13.94 -8.93 -20.33
N VAL A 65 -14.37 -9.23 -19.12
CA VAL A 65 -15.46 -10.19 -18.88
C VAL A 65 -16.79 -9.66 -19.44
N GLY A 66 -17.10 -8.39 -19.23
CA GLY A 66 -18.30 -7.75 -19.78
C GLY A 66 -18.37 -7.81 -21.31
N ASP A 67 -17.28 -7.49 -21.98
CA ASP A 67 -17.19 -7.52 -23.44
C ASP A 67 -17.35 -8.94 -24.04
N ASN A 68 -17.06 -9.98 -23.25
CA ASN A 68 -17.15 -11.37 -23.66
C ASN A 68 -18.35 -12.14 -23.07
N ILE A 69 -19.22 -11.50 -22.31
CA ILE A 69 -20.29 -12.16 -21.54
C ILE A 69 -21.21 -13.02 -22.41
N SER A 70 -21.51 -12.59 -23.63
CA SER A 70 -22.36 -13.35 -24.57
C SER A 70 -21.74 -14.65 -25.07
N LYS A 71 -20.42 -14.83 -24.91
CA LYS A 71 -19.68 -16.03 -25.33
C LYS A 71 -19.47 -17.01 -24.18
N MET A 72 -19.78 -16.59 -22.94
CA MET A 72 -19.53 -17.39 -21.74
C MET A 72 -20.68 -18.37 -21.48
N LYS A 73 -20.32 -19.55 -20.99
CA LYS A 73 -21.30 -20.58 -20.59
C LYS A 73 -21.98 -20.26 -19.25
N TYR A 74 -21.35 -19.41 -18.44
CA TYR A 74 -21.79 -19.03 -17.10
C TYR A 74 -21.65 -17.52 -16.95
N TYR A 75 -22.32 -16.95 -15.94
CA TYR A 75 -22.02 -15.60 -15.46
C TYR A 75 -20.89 -15.67 -14.42
N PRO A 76 -19.65 -15.27 -14.76
CA PRO A 76 -18.53 -15.40 -13.83
C PRO A 76 -18.73 -14.54 -12.59
N ARG A 77 -18.34 -15.07 -11.44
CA ARG A 77 -18.26 -14.27 -10.20
C ARG A 77 -16.93 -13.56 -10.17
N ILE A 78 -16.96 -12.24 -9.94
CA ILE A 78 -15.75 -11.42 -9.91
C ILE A 78 -15.65 -10.80 -8.53
N VAL A 79 -14.57 -11.15 -7.81
CA VAL A 79 -14.23 -10.62 -6.49
C VAL A 79 -12.81 -10.06 -6.55
N GLY A 80 -12.61 -8.84 -6.06
CA GLY A 80 -11.30 -8.20 -6.05
C GLY A 80 -11.04 -7.41 -4.79
N GLU A 81 -9.83 -7.56 -4.29
CA GLU A 81 -9.18 -6.70 -3.33
C GLU A 81 -8.18 -5.85 -4.08
N THR A 82 -8.34 -4.54 -4.04
CA THR A 82 -7.53 -3.61 -4.85
C THR A 82 -6.79 -2.60 -3.98
N GLY A 83 -6.40 -1.47 -4.53
CA GLY A 83 -5.65 -0.45 -3.84
C GLY A 83 -6.37 0.18 -2.65
N GLY A 84 -5.59 0.81 -1.79
CA GLY A 84 -6.04 1.57 -0.64
C GLY A 84 -5.28 2.89 -0.49
N LYS A 85 -5.90 3.86 0.14
CA LYS A 85 -5.26 5.09 0.61
C LYS A 85 -5.68 5.34 2.04
N ASP A 86 -5.27 4.43 2.89
CA ASP A 86 -5.74 4.32 4.25
C ASP A 86 -5.15 5.40 5.14
N PHE A 87 -5.86 5.71 6.21
CA PHE A 87 -5.59 6.90 6.99
C PHE A 87 -5.57 6.64 8.50
N ILE A 88 -4.92 7.53 9.21
CA ILE A 88 -5.09 7.73 10.64
C ILE A 88 -5.74 9.09 10.84
N PHE A 89 -6.90 9.12 11.49
CA PHE A 89 -7.56 10.35 11.88
C PHE A 89 -7.54 10.52 13.40
N ALA A 90 -6.77 11.50 13.88
CA ALA A 90 -6.64 11.75 15.31
C ALA A 90 -7.64 12.81 15.77
N HIS A 91 -8.46 12.47 16.77
CA HIS A 91 -9.31 13.42 17.48
C HIS A 91 -8.49 14.21 18.52
N PRO A 92 -8.84 15.46 18.88
CA PRO A 92 -8.11 16.23 19.89
C PRO A 92 -7.96 15.56 21.26
N SER A 93 -8.81 14.60 21.60
CA SER A 93 -8.69 13.81 22.84
C SER A 93 -7.78 12.59 22.73
N ALA A 94 -7.14 12.36 21.57
CA ALA A 94 -6.27 11.21 21.38
C ALA A 94 -5.03 11.28 22.30
N LYS A 95 -4.55 10.09 22.71
CA LYS A 95 -3.32 9.98 23.48
C LYS A 95 -2.12 9.91 22.54
N VAL A 96 -1.17 10.82 22.70
CA VAL A 96 -0.05 10.99 21.75
C VAL A 96 0.84 9.74 21.66
N LYS A 97 1.25 9.13 22.77
CA LYS A 97 2.15 7.96 22.74
C LYS A 97 1.60 6.75 21.97
N PRO A 98 0.35 6.29 22.21
CA PRO A 98 -0.25 5.25 21.37
C PRO A 98 -0.37 5.67 19.90
N LEU A 99 -0.67 6.95 19.63
CA LEU A 99 -0.80 7.48 18.29
C LEU A 99 0.54 7.43 17.52
N VAL A 100 1.65 7.76 18.18
CA VAL A 100 3.02 7.63 17.63
C VAL A 100 3.31 6.19 17.22
N THR A 101 3.01 5.22 18.08
CA THR A 101 3.21 3.79 17.77
C THR A 101 2.34 3.33 16.62
N ALA A 102 1.07 3.75 16.59
CA ALA A 102 0.14 3.41 15.52
C ALA A 102 0.59 3.99 14.17
N ALA A 103 1.03 5.25 14.15
CA ALA A 103 1.52 5.91 12.94
C ALA A 103 2.79 5.22 12.39
N LEU A 104 3.77 4.95 13.25
CA LEU A 104 5.02 4.29 12.84
C LEU A 104 4.75 2.88 12.29
N ARG A 105 4.03 2.06 13.05
CA ARG A 105 3.75 0.69 12.64
C ARG A 105 2.81 0.62 11.45
N GLY A 106 1.75 1.40 11.46
CA GLY A 106 0.76 1.43 10.39
C GLY A 106 1.35 1.86 9.06
N ALA A 107 2.29 2.81 9.06
CA ALA A 107 2.90 3.33 7.84
C ALA A 107 4.09 2.50 7.33
N PHE A 108 4.93 1.95 8.22
CA PHE A 108 6.25 1.43 7.82
C PHE A 108 6.43 -0.08 7.97
N GLU A 109 5.54 -0.76 8.71
CA GLU A 109 5.58 -2.20 8.78
C GLU A 109 5.50 -2.83 7.38
N TYR A 110 6.39 -3.78 7.10
CA TYR A 110 6.56 -4.36 5.77
C TYR A 110 6.82 -3.32 4.66
N GLN A 111 7.58 -2.25 4.99
CA GLN A 111 7.94 -1.13 4.10
C GLN A 111 6.72 -0.39 3.52
N GLY A 112 5.59 -0.36 4.24
CA GLY A 112 4.35 0.24 3.75
C GLY A 112 3.73 -0.46 2.52
N GLN A 113 4.21 -1.65 2.17
CA GLN A 113 3.74 -2.42 1.01
C GLN A 113 2.52 -3.26 1.35
N LYS A 114 1.49 -2.61 1.87
CA LYS A 114 0.18 -3.21 2.18
C LYS A 114 -0.92 -2.33 1.61
N CYS A 115 -1.95 -2.93 1.04
CA CYS A 115 -3.15 -2.19 0.63
C CYS A 115 -3.80 -1.44 1.80
N SER A 116 -3.60 -1.93 3.04
CA SER A 116 -4.10 -1.38 4.30
C SER A 116 -3.06 -0.57 5.10
N ALA A 117 -1.89 -0.22 4.52
CA ALA A 117 -0.92 0.60 5.23
C ALA A 117 -1.43 2.04 5.40
N ALA A 118 -1.25 2.61 6.60
CA ALA A 118 -1.53 4.01 6.83
C ALA A 118 -0.57 4.87 6.02
N SER A 119 -1.06 5.51 4.97
CA SER A 119 -0.24 6.32 4.06
C SER A 119 -0.54 7.81 4.16
N ARG A 120 -1.60 8.19 4.88
CA ARG A 120 -1.94 9.57 5.22
C ARG A 120 -2.42 9.67 6.66
N MET A 121 -2.21 10.83 7.28
CA MET A 121 -2.63 11.09 8.65
C MET A 121 -3.17 12.50 8.79
N TYR A 122 -4.25 12.64 9.56
CA TYR A 122 -4.83 13.91 9.96
C TYR A 122 -4.67 14.05 11.47
N ILE A 123 -3.98 15.11 11.90
CA ILE A 123 -3.70 15.35 13.33
C ILE A 123 -4.10 16.76 13.74
N PRO A 124 -4.79 16.97 14.89
CA PRO A 124 -5.13 18.29 15.36
C PRO A 124 -3.89 19.07 15.80
N LYS A 125 -3.92 20.37 15.60
CA LYS A 125 -2.82 21.28 15.90
C LYS A 125 -2.41 21.24 17.38
N SER A 126 -3.35 21.03 18.27
CA SER A 126 -3.07 20.92 19.73
C SER A 126 -2.17 19.72 20.08
N LEU A 127 -2.24 18.61 19.34
CA LEU A 127 -1.43 17.42 19.59
C LEU A 127 -0.12 17.42 18.79
N TRP A 128 -0.03 18.25 17.74
CA TRP A 128 1.07 18.21 16.78
C TRP A 128 2.46 18.40 17.40
N PRO A 129 2.72 19.38 18.30
CA PRO A 129 4.08 19.60 18.81
C PRO A 129 4.63 18.38 19.57
N GLU A 130 3.86 17.82 20.50
CA GLU A 130 4.25 16.62 21.26
C GLU A 130 4.37 15.40 20.36
N PHE A 131 3.42 15.23 19.43
CA PHE A 131 3.46 14.14 18.48
C PHE A 131 4.71 14.20 17.59
N LYS A 132 5.01 15.36 16.99
CA LYS A 132 6.17 15.54 16.10
C LYS A 132 7.46 15.17 16.82
N GLU A 133 7.66 15.67 18.03
CA GLU A 133 8.87 15.40 18.83
C GLU A 133 9.05 13.90 19.10
N LEU A 134 8.02 13.25 19.65
CA LEU A 134 8.08 11.82 19.98
C LEU A 134 8.17 10.94 18.74
N TYR A 135 7.42 11.27 17.69
CA TYR A 135 7.37 10.50 16.46
C TYR A 135 8.71 10.51 15.71
N VAL A 136 9.32 11.68 15.53
CA VAL A 136 10.63 11.82 14.88
C VAL A 136 11.69 11.03 15.67
N ALA A 137 11.66 11.09 16.99
CA ALA A 137 12.58 10.33 17.85
C ALA A 137 12.38 8.81 17.72
N GLU A 138 11.14 8.32 17.57
CA GLU A 138 10.87 6.89 17.41
C GLU A 138 11.19 6.40 15.99
N VAL A 139 10.87 7.17 14.94
CA VAL A 139 11.25 6.83 13.55
C VAL A 139 12.78 6.76 13.42
N GLY A 140 13.53 7.64 14.09
CA GLY A 140 14.99 7.60 14.09
C GLY A 140 15.62 6.34 14.71
N LYS A 141 14.84 5.53 15.43
CA LYS A 141 15.28 4.23 15.98
C LYS A 141 15.01 3.05 15.05
N VAL A 142 14.28 3.26 13.96
CA VAL A 142 13.95 2.20 13.01
C VAL A 142 15.22 1.69 12.34
N LYS A 143 15.45 0.40 12.49
CA LYS A 143 16.57 -0.29 11.82
C LYS A 143 16.08 -0.88 10.50
N MET A 144 16.90 -0.73 9.47
CA MET A 144 16.69 -1.35 8.16
C MET A 144 17.86 -2.25 7.80
N GLY A 145 17.59 -3.37 7.17
CA GLY A 145 18.63 -4.30 6.75
C GLY A 145 18.10 -5.61 6.21
N ASP A 146 18.90 -6.65 6.34
CA ASP A 146 18.58 -8.00 5.91
C ASP A 146 17.36 -8.54 6.67
N PRO A 147 16.34 -9.12 5.99
CA PRO A 147 15.19 -9.72 6.63
C PRO A 147 15.51 -10.98 7.45
N GLU A 148 16.67 -11.60 7.27
CA GLU A 148 17.14 -12.71 8.13
C GLU A 148 17.54 -12.23 9.55
N ASP A 149 17.90 -10.94 9.68
CA ASP A 149 18.15 -10.32 10.99
C ASP A 149 16.86 -9.71 11.54
N PHE A 150 16.20 -10.45 12.44
CA PHE A 150 14.94 -10.02 13.09
C PHE A 150 15.07 -8.79 14.01
N THR A 151 16.25 -8.22 14.18
CA THR A 151 16.41 -6.91 14.82
C THR A 151 16.08 -5.76 13.88
N ASN A 152 16.03 -5.98 12.55
CA ASN A 152 15.60 -5.03 11.57
C ASN A 152 14.07 -4.97 11.51
N PHE A 153 13.54 -3.77 11.60
CA PHE A 153 12.09 -3.53 11.45
C PHE A 153 11.66 -3.46 10.00
N MET A 154 12.53 -2.98 9.13
CA MET A 154 12.30 -2.80 7.70
C MET A 154 13.41 -3.43 6.87
N ALA A 155 13.06 -3.82 5.65
CA ALA A 155 13.98 -4.32 4.64
C ALA A 155 13.89 -3.47 3.35
N ALA A 156 14.40 -4.00 2.23
CA ALA A 156 14.24 -3.40 0.91
C ALA A 156 12.78 -3.49 0.41
N VAL A 157 12.36 -2.57 -0.46
CA VAL A 157 11.11 -2.72 -1.20
C VAL A 157 11.23 -3.81 -2.26
N ILE A 158 10.11 -4.26 -2.81
CA ILE A 158 9.99 -5.53 -3.53
C ILE A 158 10.84 -5.63 -4.79
N ASP A 159 10.97 -4.56 -5.57
CA ASP A 159 11.70 -4.56 -6.84
C ASP A 159 12.11 -3.14 -7.29
N GLU A 160 12.81 -3.05 -8.42
CA GLU A 160 13.27 -1.78 -8.99
C GLU A 160 12.12 -0.89 -9.45
N GLY A 161 11.02 -1.46 -9.94
CA GLY A 161 9.83 -0.72 -10.33
C GLY A 161 9.19 0.00 -9.16
N ALA A 162 9.01 -0.71 -8.04
CA ALA A 162 8.52 -0.15 -6.79
C ALA A 162 9.47 0.93 -6.26
N PHE A 163 10.78 0.64 -6.23
CA PHE A 163 11.79 1.62 -5.80
C PHE A 163 11.68 2.92 -6.60
N LYS A 164 11.66 2.83 -7.93
CA LYS A 164 11.56 3.99 -8.80
C LYS A 164 10.28 4.78 -8.56
N SER A 165 9.14 4.11 -8.54
CA SER A 165 7.85 4.76 -8.32
C SER A 165 7.78 5.48 -6.97
N ILE A 166 8.24 4.83 -5.89
CA ILE A 166 8.18 5.42 -4.54
C ILE A 166 9.11 6.63 -4.43
N THR A 167 10.34 6.54 -4.98
CA THR A 167 11.31 7.64 -4.91
C THR A 167 10.85 8.86 -5.72
N GLU A 168 10.09 8.69 -6.81
CA GLU A 168 9.48 9.80 -7.54
C GLU A 168 8.53 10.64 -6.65
N TYR A 169 7.77 10.00 -5.74
CA TYR A 169 6.92 10.73 -4.79
C TYR A 169 7.72 11.48 -3.73
N ILE A 170 8.84 10.91 -3.26
CA ILE A 170 9.76 11.58 -2.33
C ILE A 170 10.36 12.81 -3.00
N ASP A 171 10.80 12.69 -4.25
CA ASP A 171 11.36 13.79 -5.03
C ASP A 171 10.35 14.91 -5.29
N ILE A 172 9.08 14.56 -5.56
CA ILE A 172 7.99 15.53 -5.69
C ILE A 172 7.82 16.32 -4.38
N ALA A 173 7.86 15.66 -3.24
CA ALA A 173 7.75 16.33 -1.95
C ALA A 173 8.96 17.24 -1.67
N ASN A 174 10.17 16.77 -1.97
CA ASN A 174 11.40 17.56 -1.81
C ASN A 174 11.42 18.85 -2.65
N GLN A 175 10.77 18.84 -3.80
CA GLN A 175 10.76 19.98 -4.74
C GLN A 175 9.57 20.92 -4.49
N SER A 176 8.65 20.57 -3.63
CA SER A 176 7.42 21.34 -3.40
C SER A 176 7.57 22.31 -2.22
N SER A 177 7.05 23.52 -2.40
CA SER A 177 6.89 24.49 -1.31
C SER A 177 5.72 24.18 -0.37
N GLU A 178 4.84 23.25 -0.74
CA GLU A 178 3.66 22.84 0.06
C GLU A 178 3.95 21.64 0.98
N ALA A 179 5.17 21.07 0.91
CA ALA A 179 5.55 19.87 1.63
C ALA A 179 6.91 20.01 2.32
N GLU A 180 7.06 19.42 3.50
CA GLU A 180 8.32 19.32 4.26
C GLU A 180 8.55 17.86 4.62
N ILE A 181 9.72 17.30 4.29
CA ILE A 181 10.12 15.97 4.78
C ILE A 181 10.72 16.15 6.18
N ILE A 182 10.08 15.58 7.19
CA ILE A 182 10.51 15.68 8.60
C ILE A 182 11.30 14.48 9.09
N THR A 183 11.23 13.33 8.39
CA THR A 183 12.07 12.14 8.63
C THR A 183 12.32 11.42 7.32
N GLY A 184 13.46 10.73 7.22
CA GLY A 184 13.81 9.95 6.04
C GLY A 184 14.13 10.81 4.81
N GLY A 185 13.62 10.41 3.67
CA GLY A 185 13.83 11.09 2.39
C GLY A 185 15.02 10.57 1.59
N ASN A 186 15.85 9.71 2.20
CA ASN A 186 16.99 9.11 1.49
C ASN A 186 16.63 7.71 1.00
N TYR A 187 17.30 7.31 -0.07
CA TYR A 187 17.16 6.00 -0.66
C TYR A 187 18.45 5.54 -1.34
N ASP A 188 18.70 4.24 -1.34
CA ASP A 188 19.92 3.66 -1.94
C ASP A 188 19.61 2.28 -2.55
N LYS A 189 20.02 2.08 -3.80
CA LYS A 189 19.90 0.80 -4.50
C LYS A 189 21.24 0.09 -4.74
N SER A 190 22.32 0.53 -4.11
CA SER A 190 23.65 -0.04 -4.32
C SER A 190 23.79 -1.48 -3.79
N LYS A 191 23.02 -1.83 -2.74
CA LYS A 191 23.00 -3.17 -2.13
C LYS A 191 21.62 -3.84 -2.17
N GLY A 192 20.57 -3.06 -2.42
CA GLY A 192 19.19 -3.47 -2.44
C GLY A 192 18.31 -2.23 -2.57
N TYR A 193 17.04 -2.42 -2.80
CA TYR A 193 16.10 -1.31 -3.02
C TYR A 193 15.65 -0.69 -1.69
N PHE A 194 16.57 -0.08 -0.96
CA PHE A 194 16.31 0.50 0.37
C PHE A 194 15.80 1.93 0.26
N ILE A 195 14.69 2.19 0.96
CA ILE A 195 14.06 3.51 1.10
C ILE A 195 13.82 3.75 2.58
N GLU A 196 14.33 4.86 3.11
CA GLU A 196 14.13 5.22 4.52
C GLU A 196 12.64 5.47 4.83
N PRO A 197 12.21 5.16 6.08
CA PRO A 197 10.87 5.52 6.54
C PRO A 197 10.68 7.04 6.44
N THR A 198 9.92 7.47 5.45
CA THR A 198 9.81 8.87 5.05
C THR A 198 8.48 9.45 5.51
N THR A 199 8.56 10.58 6.21
CA THR A 199 7.37 11.31 6.65
C THR A 199 7.36 12.70 6.08
N ILE A 200 6.28 13.03 5.40
CA ILE A 200 6.00 14.30 4.76
C ILE A 200 4.93 15.03 5.58
N VAL A 201 5.12 16.31 5.85
CA VAL A 201 4.08 17.19 6.38
C VAL A 201 3.66 18.14 5.26
N THR A 202 2.39 18.25 4.99
CA THR A 202 1.88 19.13 3.93
C THR A 202 0.89 20.17 4.46
N SER A 203 0.95 21.36 3.87
CA SER A 203 -0.07 22.40 4.06
C SER A 203 -1.26 22.23 3.10
N ASN A 204 -1.10 21.43 2.05
CA ASN A 204 -2.14 21.14 1.06
C ASN A 204 -2.76 19.76 1.33
N PRO A 205 -3.99 19.67 1.83
CA PRO A 205 -4.64 18.38 2.14
C PRO A 205 -4.92 17.51 0.91
N LYS A 206 -4.79 18.07 -0.30
CA LYS A 206 -4.88 17.37 -1.59
C LYS A 206 -3.52 17.28 -2.28
N PHE A 207 -2.44 17.34 -1.52
CA PHE A 207 -1.11 17.12 -2.05
C PHE A 207 -1.03 15.70 -2.65
N LYS A 208 -0.28 15.53 -3.73
CA LYS A 208 -0.23 14.27 -4.49
C LYS A 208 0.00 13.03 -3.60
N THR A 209 0.84 13.15 -2.57
CA THR A 209 1.10 12.05 -1.63
C THR A 209 -0.03 11.81 -0.61
N MET A 210 -1.03 12.68 -0.53
CA MET A 210 -2.28 12.46 0.21
C MET A 210 -3.33 11.72 -0.62
N GLU A 211 -3.29 11.85 -1.95
CA GLU A 211 -4.31 11.31 -2.85
C GLU A 211 -3.93 9.93 -3.44
N ASP A 212 -2.68 9.80 -3.92
CA ASP A 212 -2.22 8.63 -4.66
C ASP A 212 -1.79 7.48 -3.72
N GLU A 213 -2.07 6.24 -4.13
CA GLU A 213 -1.51 5.05 -3.51
C GLU A 213 -0.03 4.90 -3.88
N ILE A 214 0.87 5.07 -2.92
CA ILE A 214 2.33 5.01 -3.13
C ILE A 214 2.85 3.58 -3.00
N PHE A 215 2.28 2.78 -2.13
CA PHE A 215 2.66 1.40 -1.82
C PHE A 215 4.12 1.27 -1.35
N GLY A 216 4.53 2.19 -0.49
CA GLY A 216 5.91 2.32 0.02
C GLY A 216 5.98 2.96 1.40
N PRO A 217 7.20 3.09 1.98
CA PRO A 217 7.38 3.60 3.32
C PRO A 217 7.27 5.13 3.37
N VAL A 218 6.13 5.66 2.98
CA VAL A 218 5.84 7.11 2.92
C VAL A 218 4.54 7.39 3.64
N LEU A 219 4.61 8.18 4.71
CA LEU A 219 3.46 8.71 5.43
C LEU A 219 3.36 10.21 5.18
N THR A 220 2.19 10.69 4.76
CA THR A 220 1.93 12.13 4.63
C THR A 220 0.97 12.60 5.71
N ILE A 221 1.35 13.66 6.40
CA ILE A 221 0.61 14.23 7.54
C ILE A 221 0.04 15.60 7.17
N TYR A 222 -1.24 15.79 7.43
CA TYR A 222 -1.91 17.07 7.40
C TYR A 222 -2.30 17.48 8.82
N VAL A 223 -1.84 18.66 9.24
CA VAL A 223 -2.15 19.23 10.57
C VAL A 223 -3.37 20.14 10.42
N TYR A 224 -4.46 19.81 11.10
CA TYR A 224 -5.70 20.61 11.04
C TYR A 224 -5.95 21.42 12.30
N GLU A 225 -6.65 22.54 12.17
CA GLU A 225 -7.10 23.34 13.32
C GLU A 225 -8.18 22.59 14.10
N ASP A 226 -8.07 22.54 15.42
CA ASP A 226 -8.93 21.72 16.30
C ASP A 226 -10.44 21.97 16.10
N GLU A 227 -10.81 23.21 15.78
CA GLU A 227 -12.19 23.62 15.52
C GLU A 227 -12.73 23.14 14.17
N LYS A 228 -11.84 22.64 13.28
CA LYS A 228 -12.18 22.18 11.92
C LYS A 228 -12.30 20.65 11.82
N LEU A 229 -12.68 20.00 12.93
CA LEU A 229 -12.80 18.55 12.97
C LEU A 229 -13.74 18.00 11.90
N ASP A 230 -14.97 18.52 11.84
CA ASP A 230 -16.01 18.03 10.92
C ASP A 230 -15.63 18.30 9.45
N GLU A 231 -15.12 19.51 9.17
CA GLU A 231 -14.62 19.87 7.83
C GLU A 231 -13.47 18.94 7.38
N THR A 232 -12.60 18.57 8.34
CA THR A 232 -11.46 17.70 8.07
C THR A 232 -11.89 16.24 7.88
N LEU A 233 -12.93 15.78 8.55
CA LEU A 233 -13.53 14.48 8.31
C LEU A 233 -14.10 14.37 6.89
N GLU A 234 -14.86 15.38 6.44
CA GLU A 234 -15.36 15.44 5.06
C GLU A 234 -14.21 15.51 4.04
N LEU A 235 -13.17 16.26 4.36
CA LEU A 235 -11.97 16.32 3.54
C LEU A 235 -11.29 14.94 3.47
N CYS A 236 -11.14 14.23 4.57
CA CYS A 236 -10.56 12.88 4.60
C CYS A 236 -11.33 11.91 3.72
N ASP A 237 -12.66 11.96 3.74
CA ASP A 237 -13.55 11.13 2.92
C ASP A 237 -13.38 11.43 1.42
N THR A 238 -13.22 12.70 1.07
CA THR A 238 -13.21 13.15 -0.34
C THR A 238 -11.81 13.29 -0.97
N THR A 239 -10.74 13.08 -0.21
CA THR A 239 -9.36 13.29 -0.69
C THR A 239 -8.92 12.21 -1.69
N SER A 240 -9.40 10.99 -1.54
CA SER A 240 -8.97 9.87 -2.38
C SER A 240 -10.16 8.98 -2.77
N PRO A 241 -10.16 8.37 -3.96
CA PRO A 241 -11.22 7.45 -4.38
C PRO A 241 -11.14 6.07 -3.69
N TYR A 242 -10.09 5.81 -2.93
CA TYR A 242 -9.91 4.54 -2.23
C TYR A 242 -10.63 4.55 -0.88
N ALA A 243 -11.23 3.41 -0.51
CA ALA A 243 -11.96 3.22 0.74
C ALA A 243 -11.80 1.77 1.23
N LEU A 244 -10.63 1.42 1.73
CA LEU A 244 -10.34 0.07 2.23
C LEU A 244 -10.43 0.03 3.76
N THR A 245 -9.64 0.86 4.46
CA THR A 245 -9.62 0.91 5.92
C THR A 245 -9.13 2.25 6.47
N GLY A 246 -9.41 2.50 7.77
CA GLY A 246 -8.96 3.67 8.52
C GLY A 246 -9.06 3.44 10.02
#